data_baccc94eb4cb498ccd6cfc952c7608c7
#
_entry.id   baccc94eb4cb498ccd6cfc952c7608c7
#
_cell.length_a   1.000
_cell.length_b   1.000
_cell.length_c   1.000
_cell.angle_alpha   90.00
_cell.angle_beta   90.00
_cell.angle_gamma   90.00
#
_symmetry.space_group_name_H-M   'P 1'
#
loop_
_entity.id
_entity.type
_entity.pdbx_description
1 polymer ?
#
loop_
_entity_poly.entity_id
_entity_poly.type
_entity_poly.pdbx_seq_one_letter_code
_entity_poly.pdbx_strand_id
1 'polypeptide(L)'
;MDKLHKVDEWLAALLANLEPAARQRMMRELAQELRRNQQQNIRLQRNPDGSGYEPRKVTAKTKKGRIKRQMFSKLRMAKYLKTAASADSASVQFSEAVQRIARVHHYGLRDRVSRNGPKVNYSERQLLGINDHYKIIDVLLKHFSGL
;
A
#
# COMPACT_ATOMS: atom_id res chain seq x y z
N MET A 1 -16.50 16.25 -4.24
CA MET A 1 -15.31 17.13 -4.17
C MET A 1 -15.36 18.04 -2.97
N ASP A 2 -16.46 18.75 -2.75
CA ASP A 2 -16.57 19.67 -1.60
C ASP A 2 -16.47 18.98 -0.24
N LYS A 3 -16.97 17.75 -0.11
CA LYS A 3 -16.86 16.99 1.14
C LYS A 3 -15.44 16.61 1.49
N LEU A 4 -14.62 16.23 0.50
CA LEU A 4 -13.21 15.89 0.70
C LEU A 4 -12.40 17.14 1.07
N HIS A 5 -12.68 18.27 0.43
CA HIS A 5 -12.02 19.53 0.74
C HIS A 5 -12.31 20.00 2.17
N LYS A 6 -13.56 19.86 2.63
CA LYS A 6 -13.94 20.17 4.02
C LYS A 6 -13.25 19.26 5.04
N VAL A 7 -13.07 17.98 4.71
CA VAL A 7 -12.32 17.04 5.55
C VAL A 7 -10.85 17.43 5.64
N ASP A 8 -10.24 17.83 4.54
CA ASP A 8 -8.85 18.30 4.51
C ASP A 8 -8.67 19.56 5.37
N GLU A 9 -9.57 20.52 5.26
CA GLU A 9 -9.58 21.75 6.10
C GLU A 9 -9.71 21.41 7.59
N TRP A 10 -10.62 20.51 7.92
CA TRP A 10 -10.84 20.06 9.29
C TRP A 10 -9.62 19.37 9.87
N LEU A 11 -8.99 18.46 9.10
CA LEU A 11 -7.76 17.78 9.51
C LEU A 11 -6.62 18.78 9.70
N ALA A 12 -6.46 19.73 8.78
CA ALA A 12 -5.42 20.75 8.89
C ALA A 12 -5.60 21.59 10.16
N ALA A 13 -6.84 21.95 10.49
CA ALA A 13 -7.14 22.71 11.71
C ALA A 13 -6.85 21.91 12.98
N LEU A 14 -7.19 20.62 12.99
CA LEU A 14 -6.87 19.73 14.12
C LEU A 14 -5.36 19.52 14.27
N LEU A 15 -4.66 19.29 13.17
CA LEU A 15 -3.20 19.10 13.17
C LEU A 15 -2.48 20.34 13.71
N ALA A 16 -2.97 21.53 13.41
CA ALA A 16 -2.39 22.78 13.90
C ALA A 16 -2.42 22.90 15.42
N ASN A 17 -3.35 22.23 16.09
CA ASN A 17 -3.49 22.25 17.55
C ASN A 17 -2.62 21.20 18.27
N LEU A 18 -1.99 20.29 17.53
CA LEU A 18 -1.09 19.30 18.12
C LEU A 18 0.35 19.82 18.17
N GLU A 19 1.05 19.50 19.26
CA GLU A 19 2.48 19.77 19.34
C GLU A 19 3.24 18.97 18.28
N PRO A 20 4.37 19.48 17.75
CA PRO A 20 5.12 18.81 16.70
C PRO A 20 5.51 17.36 17.03
N ALA A 21 5.91 17.07 18.26
CA ALA A 21 6.25 15.71 18.67
C ALA A 21 5.04 14.79 18.67
N ALA A 22 3.87 15.28 19.10
CA ALA A 22 2.62 14.52 19.09
C ALA A 22 2.16 14.27 17.66
N ARG A 23 2.27 15.27 16.79
CA ARG A 23 1.95 15.14 15.35
C ARG A 23 2.81 14.07 14.70
N GLN A 24 4.11 14.07 14.98
CA GLN A 24 5.04 13.10 14.40
C GLN A 24 4.73 11.67 14.87
N ARG A 25 4.38 11.49 16.14
CA ARG A 25 3.96 10.17 16.66
C ARG A 25 2.69 9.68 15.96
N MET A 26 1.72 10.56 15.78
CA MET A 26 0.49 10.27 15.06
C MET A 26 0.76 9.87 13.62
N MET A 27 1.60 10.62 12.92
CA MET A 27 1.95 10.32 11.52
C MET A 27 2.69 9.00 11.39
N ARG A 28 3.57 8.66 12.33
CA ARG A 28 4.23 7.34 12.34
C ARG A 28 3.23 6.20 12.53
N GLU A 29 2.30 6.34 13.46
CA GLU A 29 1.27 5.33 13.68
C GLU A 29 0.37 5.19 12.47
N LEU A 30 0.00 6.30 11.85
CA LEU A 30 -0.77 6.30 10.60
C LEU A 30 -0.02 5.59 9.48
N ALA A 31 1.26 5.86 9.29
CA ALA A 31 2.08 5.20 8.28
C ALA A 31 2.16 3.68 8.51
N GLN A 32 2.29 3.24 9.76
CA GLN A 32 2.28 1.83 10.10
C GLN A 32 0.93 1.18 9.81
N GLU A 33 -0.17 1.88 10.08
CA GLU A 33 -1.51 1.38 9.77
C GLU A 33 -1.71 1.26 8.25
N LEU A 34 -1.27 2.26 7.49
CA LEU A 34 -1.30 2.20 6.03
C LEU A 34 -0.52 0.99 5.51
N ARG A 35 0.67 0.74 6.05
CA ARG A 35 1.46 -0.43 5.67
C ARG A 35 0.75 -1.73 5.99
N ARG A 36 0.19 -1.87 7.19
CA ARG A 36 -0.57 -3.07 7.57
C ARG A 36 -1.73 -3.31 6.62
N ASN A 37 -2.42 -2.25 6.22
CA ASN A 37 -3.52 -2.32 5.26
C ASN A 37 -3.05 -2.86 3.90
N GLN A 38 -1.92 -2.34 3.38
CA GLN A 38 -1.36 -2.82 2.12
C GLN A 38 -0.89 -4.27 2.23
N GLN A 39 -0.21 -4.62 3.31
CA GLN A 39 0.22 -6.00 3.56
C GLN A 39 -0.96 -6.95 3.59
N GLN A 40 -2.06 -6.57 4.22
CA GLN A 40 -3.27 -7.38 4.29
C GLN A 40 -3.92 -7.55 2.92
N ASN A 41 -4.02 -6.50 2.12
CA ASN A 41 -4.56 -6.58 0.76
C ASN A 41 -3.75 -7.55 -0.10
N ILE A 42 -2.43 -7.43 -0.07
CA ILE A 42 -1.55 -8.34 -0.81
C ILE A 42 -1.70 -9.78 -0.30
N ARG A 43 -1.73 -9.96 1.00
CA ARG A 43 -1.91 -11.29 1.61
C ARG A 43 -3.21 -11.94 1.18
N LEU A 44 -4.28 -11.18 1.09
CA LEU A 44 -5.59 -11.65 0.66
C LEU A 44 -5.75 -11.68 -0.86
N GLN A 45 -4.71 -11.32 -1.61
CA GLN A 45 -4.69 -11.31 -3.08
C GLN A 45 -5.84 -10.46 -3.64
N ARG A 46 -6.02 -9.28 -3.06
CA ARG A 46 -7.11 -8.35 -3.42
C ARG A 46 -6.58 -6.97 -3.78
N ASN A 47 -7.26 -6.35 -4.75
CA ASN A 47 -7.11 -4.93 -5.04
C ASN A 47 -7.73 -4.09 -3.90
N PRO A 48 -7.37 -2.80 -3.78
CA PRO A 48 -7.97 -1.92 -2.77
C PRO A 48 -9.50 -1.80 -2.86
N ASP A 49 -10.08 -1.99 -4.04
CA ASP A 49 -11.53 -1.97 -4.25
C ASP A 49 -12.24 -3.24 -3.76
N GLY A 50 -11.50 -4.23 -3.27
CA GLY A 50 -12.02 -5.51 -2.79
C GLY A 50 -12.08 -6.60 -3.83
N SER A 51 -11.88 -6.29 -5.10
CA SER A 51 -11.83 -7.31 -6.16
C SER A 51 -10.58 -8.18 -6.03
N GLY A 52 -10.70 -9.46 -6.36
CA GLY A 52 -9.56 -10.38 -6.35
C GLY A 52 -8.55 -10.05 -7.43
N TYR A 53 -7.27 -10.35 -7.16
CA TYR A 53 -6.25 -10.25 -8.19
C TYR A 53 -6.52 -11.22 -9.33
N GLU A 54 -6.24 -10.77 -10.54
CA GLU A 54 -6.20 -11.65 -11.71
C GLU A 54 -5.28 -12.84 -11.42
N PRO A 55 -5.74 -14.09 -11.59
CA PRO A 55 -4.91 -15.27 -11.35
C PRO A 55 -3.65 -15.28 -12.24
N ARG A 56 -2.62 -15.97 -11.78
CA ARG A 56 -1.44 -16.19 -12.60
C ARG A 56 -1.79 -16.95 -13.87
N LYS A 57 -1.09 -16.62 -14.96
CA LYS A 57 -1.17 -17.42 -16.18
C LYS A 57 -0.72 -18.85 -15.91
N VAL A 58 -1.46 -19.81 -16.43
CA VAL A 58 -1.10 -21.23 -16.30
C VAL A 58 0.13 -21.50 -17.15
N THR A 59 1.21 -21.92 -16.50
CA THR A 59 2.47 -22.32 -17.15
C THR A 59 2.78 -23.77 -16.79
N ALA A 60 3.78 -24.36 -17.45
CA ALA A 60 4.26 -25.70 -17.08
C ALA A 60 4.67 -25.77 -15.61
N LYS A 61 5.27 -24.69 -15.06
CA LYS A 61 5.67 -24.61 -13.65
C LYS A 61 4.45 -24.59 -12.71
N THR A 62 3.41 -23.83 -13.05
CA THR A 62 2.19 -23.76 -12.23
C THR A 62 1.41 -25.07 -12.29
N LYS A 63 1.31 -25.71 -13.47
CA LYS A 63 0.67 -27.03 -13.62
C LYS A 63 1.31 -28.11 -12.78
N LYS A 64 2.65 -28.06 -12.66
CA LYS A 64 3.42 -29.03 -11.85
C LYS A 64 3.46 -28.68 -10.37
N GLY A 65 2.76 -27.66 -9.92
CA GLY A 65 2.75 -27.22 -8.53
C GLY A 65 4.07 -26.68 -8.03
N ARG A 66 4.97 -26.25 -8.91
CA ARG A 66 6.27 -25.70 -8.54
C ARG A 66 6.19 -24.30 -7.96
N ILE A 67 5.17 -23.52 -8.36
CA ILE A 67 4.92 -22.18 -7.82
C ILE A 67 3.78 -22.29 -6.81
N LYS A 68 4.14 -22.41 -5.54
CA LYS A 68 3.19 -22.55 -4.43
C LYS A 68 2.96 -21.23 -3.68
N ARG A 69 3.86 -20.24 -3.83
CA ARG A 69 3.75 -18.97 -3.12
C ARG A 69 2.67 -18.11 -3.73
N GLN A 70 2.00 -17.37 -2.85
CA GLN A 70 1.09 -16.30 -3.28
C GLN A 70 1.86 -15.24 -4.06
N MET A 71 1.16 -14.58 -4.99
CA MET A 71 1.75 -13.45 -5.73
C MET A 71 2.16 -12.35 -4.75
N PHE A 72 3.33 -11.78 -4.99
CA PHE A 72 3.88 -10.64 -4.25
C PHE A 72 4.17 -10.91 -2.77
N SER A 73 4.29 -12.18 -2.36
CA SER A 73 4.53 -12.53 -0.97
C SER A 73 5.78 -11.88 -0.38
N LYS A 74 6.81 -11.65 -1.19
CA LYS A 74 8.02 -10.96 -0.76
C LYS A 74 7.83 -9.44 -0.73
N LEU A 75 7.06 -8.88 -1.66
CA LEU A 75 6.86 -7.43 -1.76
C LEU A 75 6.15 -6.84 -0.53
N ARG A 76 5.34 -7.63 0.15
CA ARG A 76 4.65 -7.16 1.38
C ARG A 76 5.56 -7.11 2.61
N MET A 77 6.78 -7.64 2.52
CA MET A 77 7.70 -7.64 3.65
C MET A 77 8.19 -6.23 3.98
N ALA A 78 8.41 -5.97 5.26
CA ALA A 78 8.91 -4.67 5.73
C ALA A 78 10.23 -4.26 5.09
N LYS A 79 11.02 -5.20 4.62
CA LYS A 79 12.25 -4.94 3.87
C LYS A 79 11.99 -4.15 2.59
N TYR A 80 10.87 -4.42 1.92
CA TYR A 80 10.54 -3.83 0.62
C TYR A 80 9.42 -2.80 0.69
N LEU A 81 8.50 -2.93 1.63
CA LEU A 81 7.38 -2.01 1.83
C LEU A 81 7.70 -1.12 3.02
N LYS A 82 8.16 0.09 2.74
CA LYS A 82 8.70 1.03 3.72
C LYS A 82 7.68 2.09 4.11
N THR A 83 7.79 2.54 5.35
CA THR A 83 7.03 3.68 5.85
C THR A 83 7.92 4.90 5.98
N ALA A 84 7.33 6.07 5.80
CA ALA A 84 7.96 7.34 6.11
C ALA A 84 6.93 8.24 6.78
N ALA A 85 7.38 9.01 7.75
CA ALA A 85 6.51 9.93 8.46
C ALA A 85 7.27 11.19 8.86
N SER A 86 6.57 12.31 8.76
CA SER A 86 7.02 13.61 9.27
C SER A 86 5.93 14.18 10.17
N ALA A 87 6.08 15.41 10.63
CA ALA A 87 5.03 16.09 11.39
C ALA A 87 3.75 16.31 10.55
N ASP A 88 3.88 16.36 9.23
CA ASP A 88 2.80 16.74 8.33
C ASP A 88 2.40 15.65 7.32
N SER A 89 3.10 14.53 7.29
CA SER A 89 2.83 13.49 6.31
C SER A 89 3.11 12.09 6.83
N ALA A 90 2.37 11.14 6.29
CA ALA A 90 2.58 9.71 6.47
C ALA A 90 2.52 9.04 5.11
N SER A 91 3.46 8.18 4.81
CA SER A 91 3.51 7.51 3.52
C SER A 91 3.98 6.06 3.63
N VAL A 92 3.57 5.28 2.64
CA VAL A 92 4.04 3.91 2.40
C VAL A 92 4.53 3.84 0.96
N GLN A 93 5.71 3.28 0.78
CA GLN A 93 6.30 3.14 -0.55
C GLN A 93 7.14 1.88 -0.64
N PHE A 94 7.30 1.38 -1.85
CA PHE A 94 8.24 0.29 -2.10
C PHE A 94 9.68 0.82 -2.14
N SER A 95 10.61 0.02 -1.61
CA SER A 95 12.04 0.35 -1.69
C SER A 95 12.51 0.39 -3.14
N GLU A 96 13.57 1.13 -3.40
CA GLU A 96 14.16 1.27 -4.73
C GLU A 96 14.42 -0.06 -5.43
N ALA A 97 14.87 -1.05 -4.66
CA ALA A 97 15.20 -2.38 -5.19
C ALA A 97 14.01 -3.06 -5.89
N VAL A 98 12.78 -2.74 -5.52
CA VAL A 98 11.58 -3.40 -6.04
C VAL A 98 10.58 -2.44 -6.70
N GLN A 99 10.88 -1.15 -6.76
CA GLN A 99 9.95 -0.14 -7.31
C GLN A 99 9.53 -0.46 -8.74
N ARG A 100 10.46 -0.87 -9.59
CA ARG A 100 10.15 -1.19 -10.98
C ARG A 100 9.15 -2.34 -11.08
N ILE A 101 9.40 -3.42 -10.36
CA ILE A 101 8.52 -4.61 -10.35
C ILE A 101 7.15 -4.23 -9.80
N ALA A 102 7.12 -3.51 -8.70
CA ALA A 102 5.87 -3.08 -8.08
C ALA A 102 5.04 -2.20 -9.02
N ARG A 103 5.69 -1.25 -9.71
CA ARG A 103 5.03 -0.36 -10.65
C ARG A 103 4.44 -1.12 -11.85
N VAL A 104 5.21 -2.06 -12.41
CA VAL A 104 4.76 -2.87 -13.55
C VAL A 104 3.48 -3.63 -13.21
N HIS A 105 3.43 -4.24 -12.05
CA HIS A 105 2.25 -4.99 -11.63
C HIS A 105 1.10 -4.08 -11.18
N HIS A 106 1.41 -3.00 -10.48
CA HIS A 106 0.39 -2.07 -10.00
C HIS A 106 -0.44 -1.47 -11.14
N TYR A 107 0.23 -1.09 -12.23
CA TYR A 107 -0.42 -0.45 -13.39
C TYR A 107 -0.71 -1.40 -14.55
N GLY A 108 -0.28 -2.66 -14.46
CA GLY A 108 -0.46 -3.61 -15.57
C GLY A 108 0.34 -3.22 -16.80
N LEU A 109 1.63 -3.00 -16.64
CA LEU A 109 2.49 -2.53 -17.71
C LEU A 109 3.15 -3.68 -18.47
N ARG A 110 3.75 -3.35 -19.61
CA ARG A 110 4.55 -4.29 -20.39
C ARG A 110 5.99 -4.27 -19.89
N ASP A 111 6.54 -5.44 -19.61
CA ASP A 111 7.93 -5.57 -19.18
C ASP A 111 8.46 -6.97 -19.49
N ARG A 112 9.76 -7.14 -19.36
CA ARG A 112 10.42 -8.42 -19.55
C ARG A 112 10.12 -9.37 -18.39
N VAL A 113 9.97 -10.66 -18.71
CA VAL A 113 9.74 -11.71 -17.69
C VAL A 113 11.01 -11.94 -16.88
N SER A 114 12.18 -11.77 -17.52
CA SER A 114 13.49 -11.93 -16.91
C SER A 114 14.48 -11.04 -17.68
N ARG A 115 15.72 -10.95 -17.19
CA ARG A 115 16.76 -10.07 -17.78
C ARG A 115 16.87 -10.18 -19.30
N ASN A 116 16.82 -11.40 -19.84
CA ASN A 116 16.92 -11.69 -21.27
C ASN A 116 15.65 -12.35 -21.83
N GLY A 117 14.55 -12.28 -21.09
CA GLY A 117 13.31 -12.88 -21.49
C GLY A 117 12.45 -12.01 -22.39
N PRO A 118 11.36 -12.57 -22.93
CA PRO A 118 10.42 -11.81 -23.75
C PRO A 118 9.68 -10.75 -22.93
N LYS A 119 9.22 -9.71 -23.62
CA LYS A 119 8.31 -8.72 -23.03
C LYS A 119 6.89 -9.27 -23.06
N VAL A 120 6.18 -9.13 -21.94
CA VAL A 120 4.77 -9.53 -21.80
C VAL A 120 3.98 -8.39 -21.21
N ASN A 121 2.68 -8.37 -21.46
CA ASN A 121 1.76 -7.47 -20.81
C ASN A 121 1.29 -8.10 -19.49
N TYR A 122 1.56 -7.43 -18.38
CA TYR A 122 1.12 -7.90 -17.06
C TYR A 122 -0.27 -7.41 -16.77
N SER A 123 -1.03 -8.24 -16.07
CA SER A 123 -2.34 -7.82 -15.55
C SER A 123 -2.17 -6.76 -14.48
N GLU A 124 -3.09 -5.79 -14.43
CA GLU A 124 -3.14 -4.81 -13.37
C GLU A 124 -3.54 -5.49 -12.07
N ARG A 125 -2.64 -5.42 -11.08
CA ARG A 125 -2.88 -5.88 -9.72
C ARG A 125 -2.38 -4.80 -8.79
N GLN A 126 -3.30 -4.06 -8.21
CA GLN A 126 -2.95 -2.88 -7.43
C GLN A 126 -2.33 -3.27 -6.09
N LEU A 127 -1.13 -2.82 -5.84
CA LEU A 127 -0.35 -3.14 -4.66
C LEU A 127 -0.47 -2.08 -3.57
N LEU A 128 -0.84 -0.85 -3.94
CA LEU A 128 -1.03 0.26 -3.02
C LEU A 128 -2.41 0.87 -3.24
N GLY A 129 -3.07 1.20 -2.16
CA GLY A 129 -4.38 1.85 -2.16
C GLY A 129 -5.02 1.76 -0.79
N ILE A 130 -5.99 2.61 -0.53
CA ILE A 130 -6.68 2.65 0.75
C ILE A 130 -8.06 2.03 0.58
N ASN A 131 -8.36 0.98 1.37
CA ASN A 131 -9.66 0.32 1.35
C ASN A 131 -10.40 0.40 2.69
N ASP A 132 -9.71 0.77 3.76
CA ASP A 132 -10.31 0.85 5.09
C ASP A 132 -10.07 2.22 5.71
N HIS A 133 -10.95 3.16 5.33
CA HIS A 133 -10.90 4.53 5.86
C HIS A 133 -11.22 4.58 7.36
N TYR A 134 -12.00 3.63 7.88
CA TYR A 134 -12.39 3.62 9.29
C TYR A 134 -11.19 3.38 10.21
N LYS A 135 -10.27 2.53 9.83
CA LYS A 135 -9.04 2.31 10.61
C LYS A 135 -8.16 3.55 10.65
N ILE A 136 -8.10 4.28 9.56
CA ILE A 136 -7.37 5.55 9.50
C ILE A 136 -8.03 6.57 10.42
N ILE A 137 -9.34 6.68 10.38
CA ILE A 137 -10.11 7.57 11.23
C ILE A 137 -9.90 7.19 12.71
N ASP A 138 -9.89 5.90 13.05
CA ASP A 138 -9.65 5.43 14.40
C ASP A 138 -8.28 5.85 14.94
N VAL A 139 -7.24 5.75 14.12
CA VAL A 139 -5.89 6.23 14.48
C VAL A 139 -5.91 7.73 14.76
N LEU A 140 -6.55 8.50 13.89
CA LEU A 140 -6.66 9.95 14.06
C LEU A 140 -7.43 10.31 15.33
N LEU A 141 -8.58 9.68 15.55
CA LEU A 141 -9.42 9.94 16.73
C LEU A 141 -8.71 9.60 18.04
N LYS A 142 -7.94 8.51 18.06
CA LYS A 142 -7.15 8.12 19.22
C LYS A 142 -6.19 9.23 19.65
N HIS A 143 -5.55 9.89 18.71
CA HIS A 143 -4.60 10.98 18.99
C HIS A 143 -5.31 12.29 19.35
N PHE A 144 -6.48 12.55 18.79
CA PHE A 144 -7.24 13.76 19.09
C PHE A 144 -8.05 13.67 20.39
N SER A 145 -8.45 12.47 20.80
CA SER A 145 -9.21 12.28 22.05
C SER A 145 -8.39 12.56 23.30
N GLY A 146 -7.07 12.64 23.20
CA GLY A 146 -6.19 13.06 24.27
C GLY A 146 -6.07 14.57 24.44
N LEU A 147 -6.79 15.33 23.61
CA LEU A 147 -6.87 16.77 23.71
C LEU A 147 -8.09 17.16 24.54
#